data_6707dcda60f68c6d87c19a32601a32a4
#
_entry.id   6707dcda60f68c6d87c19a32601a32a4
#
_cell.length_a   1.000
_cell.length_b   1.000
_cell.length_c   1.000
_cell.angle_alpha   90.00
_cell.angle_beta   90.00
_cell.angle_gamma   90.00
#
_symmetry.space_group_name_H-M   'P 1'
#
loop_
_entity.id
_entity.type
_entity.pdbx_description
1 polymer ?
#
loop_
_entity_poly.entity_id
_entity_poly.type
_entity_poly.pdbx_seq_one_letter_code
_entity_poly.pdbx_strand_id
1 'polypeptide(L)'
;RVRVRRTIARRDGVRVEVDGRWLTEFCGNDYLGLSQQFEVVSALQGSAARDGAGAGASHLVSGQHAAHEALERAVADWLGYPRALLFGSGFMANLAVQQALLQEDGDVCVQDRLNHASLLDASHLAGCKLRRYPHADPEGALRQLRHAPEGAAILATDGVFSMDGDVAPLRALTLVARMQQALLYVDDAHGVGVHGPEGRGSVADARLGVAEVPLQLVTLGKALGGYGAVVVGEDNLVQHLAETARPYIY
;
A
#
# COMPACT_ATOMS: atom_id res chain seq x y z
N ARG A 1 3.61 11.16 -25.08
CA ARG A 1 2.21 10.68 -25.10
C ARG A 1 1.29 11.79 -24.60
N VAL A 2 0.27 12.14 -25.39
CA VAL A 2 -0.79 13.05 -24.95
C VAL A 2 -1.78 12.24 -24.10
N ARG A 3 -1.98 12.68 -22.83
CA ARG A 3 -2.99 12.08 -21.94
C ARG A 3 -4.27 12.89 -22.04
N VAL A 4 -5.37 12.26 -22.43
CA VAL A 4 -6.69 12.88 -22.53
C VAL A 4 -7.56 12.38 -21.36
N ARG A 5 -8.14 13.33 -20.61
CA ARG A 5 -9.13 13.01 -19.56
C ARG A 5 -10.49 12.80 -20.21
N ARG A 6 -11.18 11.73 -19.81
CA ARG A 6 -12.59 11.50 -20.15
C ARG A 6 -13.45 11.74 -18.91
N THR A 7 -14.54 12.44 -19.08
CA THR A 7 -15.49 12.70 -17.99
C THR A 7 -16.52 11.57 -17.95
N ILE A 8 -16.63 10.93 -16.79
CA ILE A 8 -17.72 9.99 -16.50
C ILE A 8 -18.89 10.81 -15.96
N ALA A 9 -20.00 10.84 -16.69
CA ALA A 9 -21.22 11.56 -16.29
C ALA A 9 -22.00 10.81 -15.22
N ARG A 10 -22.07 9.47 -15.34
CA ARG A 10 -22.77 8.59 -14.41
C ARG A 10 -22.03 7.25 -14.30
N ARG A 11 -22.23 6.61 -13.15
CA ARG A 11 -21.75 5.23 -12.88
C ARG A 11 -22.91 4.40 -12.32
N ASP A 12 -23.03 3.17 -12.81
CA ASP A 12 -23.97 2.16 -12.32
C ASP A 12 -23.26 0.82 -12.32
N GLY A 13 -22.76 0.41 -11.16
CA GLY A 13 -21.90 -0.75 -11.02
C GLY A 13 -20.69 -0.71 -11.97
N VAL A 14 -20.62 -1.70 -12.87
CA VAL A 14 -19.55 -1.81 -13.89
C VAL A 14 -19.82 -0.98 -15.15
N ARG A 15 -20.91 -0.25 -15.21
CA ARG A 15 -21.26 0.58 -16.37
C ARG A 15 -20.98 2.05 -16.09
N VAL A 16 -20.44 2.74 -17.08
CA VAL A 16 -20.13 4.17 -17.02
C VAL A 16 -20.70 4.89 -18.23
N GLU A 17 -21.21 6.09 -18.04
CA GLU A 17 -21.65 6.97 -19.12
C GLU A 17 -20.54 7.96 -19.47
N VAL A 18 -20.06 7.88 -20.71
CA VAL A 18 -19.04 8.77 -21.27
C VAL A 18 -19.55 9.30 -22.59
N ASP A 19 -19.57 10.63 -22.78
CA ASP A 19 -20.03 11.30 -23.99
C ASP A 19 -21.44 10.84 -24.42
N GLY A 20 -22.36 10.67 -23.46
CA GLY A 20 -23.74 10.22 -23.68
C GLY A 20 -23.89 8.73 -24.03
N ARG A 21 -22.82 7.93 -23.95
CA ARG A 21 -22.84 6.49 -24.23
C ARG A 21 -22.53 5.67 -22.98
N TRP A 22 -23.33 4.65 -22.73
CA TRP A 22 -23.04 3.65 -21.69
C TRP A 22 -22.03 2.62 -22.18
N LEU A 23 -20.96 2.48 -21.43
CA LEU A 23 -19.85 1.55 -21.70
C LEU A 23 -19.69 0.63 -20.48
N THR A 24 -19.20 -0.60 -20.72
CA THR A 24 -18.71 -1.47 -19.64
C THR A 24 -17.27 -1.08 -19.30
N GLU A 25 -17.01 -0.80 -18.05
CA GLU A 25 -15.70 -0.38 -17.57
C GLU A 25 -14.83 -1.59 -17.20
N PHE A 26 -13.64 -1.66 -17.82
CA PHE A 26 -12.61 -2.64 -17.47
C PHE A 26 -11.35 -1.98 -16.90
N CYS A 27 -11.35 -0.65 -16.73
CA CYS A 27 -10.20 0.12 -16.28
C CYS A 27 -10.34 0.59 -14.83
N GLY A 28 -11.46 0.28 -14.17
CA GLY A 28 -11.72 0.67 -12.79
C GLY A 28 -10.97 -0.18 -11.77
N ASN A 29 -10.73 0.39 -10.60
CA ASN A 29 -10.07 -0.30 -9.48
C ASN A 29 -11.05 -0.69 -8.36
N ASP A 30 -12.33 -0.37 -8.48
CA ASP A 30 -13.38 -0.78 -7.54
C ASP A 30 -13.77 -2.25 -7.80
N TYR A 31 -12.83 -3.16 -7.53
CA TYR A 31 -12.88 -4.56 -7.97
C TYR A 31 -14.10 -5.32 -7.44
N LEU A 32 -14.59 -4.96 -6.27
CA LEU A 32 -15.74 -5.60 -5.62
C LEU A 32 -17.03 -4.77 -5.73
N GLY A 33 -16.95 -3.57 -6.34
CA GLY A 33 -18.10 -2.66 -6.45
C GLY A 33 -18.55 -2.08 -5.11
N LEU A 34 -17.68 -2.08 -4.09
CA LEU A 34 -18.04 -1.66 -2.74
C LEU A 34 -18.26 -0.14 -2.63
N SER A 35 -17.71 0.66 -3.55
CA SER A 35 -17.86 2.13 -3.50
C SER A 35 -19.33 2.59 -3.64
N GLN A 36 -20.21 1.73 -4.17
CA GLN A 36 -21.65 2.02 -4.34
C GLN A 36 -22.53 1.18 -3.41
N GLN A 37 -21.96 0.39 -2.50
CA GLN A 37 -22.72 -0.39 -1.54
C GLN A 37 -23.39 0.52 -0.51
N PHE A 38 -24.64 0.19 -0.20
CA PHE A 38 -25.47 1.00 0.71
C PHE A 38 -24.79 1.18 2.08
N GLU A 39 -24.20 0.13 2.62
CA GLU A 39 -23.53 0.13 3.92
C GLU A 39 -22.33 1.11 3.93
N VAL A 40 -21.52 1.12 2.88
CA VAL A 40 -20.35 2.01 2.75
C VAL A 40 -20.81 3.46 2.62
N VAL A 41 -21.79 3.71 1.74
CA VAL A 41 -22.34 5.07 1.52
C VAL A 41 -23.03 5.59 2.78
N SER A 42 -23.84 4.76 3.45
CA SER A 42 -24.54 5.10 4.67
C SER A 42 -23.59 5.42 5.83
N ALA A 43 -22.51 4.63 5.98
CA ALA A 43 -21.47 4.89 6.96
C ALA A 43 -20.77 6.23 6.73
N LEU A 44 -20.44 6.55 5.47
CA LEU A 44 -19.84 7.83 5.09
C LEU A 44 -20.78 9.01 5.42
N GLN A 45 -22.06 8.92 5.04
CA GLN A 45 -23.05 9.94 5.32
C GLN A 45 -23.26 10.15 6.82
N GLY A 46 -23.38 9.07 7.58
CA GLY A 46 -23.55 9.11 9.03
C GLY A 46 -22.34 9.71 9.75
N SER A 47 -21.14 9.36 9.31
CA SER A 47 -19.89 9.90 9.88
C SER A 47 -19.76 11.40 9.55
N ALA A 48 -20.01 11.79 8.31
CA ALA A 48 -19.95 13.19 7.89
C ALA A 48 -20.97 14.07 8.64
N ALA A 49 -22.18 13.54 8.91
CA ALA A 49 -23.21 14.25 9.68
C ALA A 49 -22.83 14.42 11.16
N ARG A 50 -22.13 13.46 11.74
CA ARG A 50 -21.74 13.48 13.15
C ARG A 50 -20.43 14.23 13.41
N ASP A 51 -19.41 13.99 12.57
CA ASP A 51 -18.03 14.40 12.83
C ASP A 51 -17.56 15.50 11.88
N GLY A 52 -18.36 15.84 10.85
CA GLY A 52 -17.98 16.79 9.81
C GLY A 52 -17.22 16.14 8.66
N ALA A 53 -16.82 16.98 7.68
CA ALA A 53 -16.17 16.51 6.44
C ALA A 53 -14.64 16.73 6.41
N GLY A 54 -14.08 17.39 7.42
CA GLY A 54 -12.67 17.79 7.44
C GLY A 54 -11.89 17.08 8.54
N ALA A 55 -10.59 16.98 8.36
CA ALA A 55 -9.69 16.35 9.33
C ALA A 55 -9.51 17.17 10.63
N GLY A 56 -9.77 18.46 10.59
CA GLY A 56 -9.60 19.38 11.74
C GLY A 56 -8.14 19.72 12.03
N ALA A 57 -7.25 18.73 12.07
CA ALA A 57 -5.81 18.87 12.28
C ALA A 57 -5.08 17.61 11.81
N SER A 58 -3.74 17.58 11.95
CA SER A 58 -2.98 16.34 11.81
C SER A 58 -3.28 15.36 12.95
N HIS A 59 -3.07 14.06 12.71
CA HIS A 59 -3.36 12.99 13.68
C HIS A 59 -2.67 13.22 15.03
N LEU A 60 -1.41 13.64 15.05
CA LEU A 60 -0.62 13.84 16.28
C LEU A 60 -1.01 15.10 17.07
N VAL A 61 -1.84 15.97 16.51
CA VAL A 61 -2.31 17.18 17.23
C VAL A 61 -3.71 16.93 17.80
N SER A 62 -4.74 16.98 16.97
CA SER A 62 -6.14 16.79 17.35
C SER A 62 -7.01 16.23 16.23
N GLY A 63 -6.39 15.72 15.15
CA GLY A 63 -7.10 15.16 14.00
C GLY A 63 -7.36 13.65 14.07
N GLN A 64 -6.90 12.95 15.14
CA GLN A 64 -7.18 11.54 15.36
C GLN A 64 -8.58 11.34 15.90
N HIS A 65 -9.47 10.80 15.11
CA HIS A 65 -10.84 10.45 15.51
C HIS A 65 -10.95 8.97 15.91
N ALA A 66 -11.95 8.63 16.72
CA ALA A 66 -12.24 7.24 17.09
C ALA A 66 -12.47 6.33 15.86
N ALA A 67 -12.99 6.87 14.76
CA ALA A 67 -13.15 6.14 13.51
C ALA A 67 -11.80 5.74 12.87
N HIS A 68 -10.77 6.58 12.96
CA HIS A 68 -9.42 6.25 12.47
C HIS A 68 -8.84 5.09 13.29
N GLU A 69 -8.89 5.18 14.63
CA GLU A 69 -8.39 4.14 15.52
C GLU A 69 -9.13 2.80 15.31
N ALA A 70 -10.45 2.86 15.17
CA ALA A 70 -11.26 1.67 14.91
C ALA A 70 -10.91 1.02 13.56
N LEU A 71 -10.66 1.82 12.52
CA LEU A 71 -10.25 1.33 11.20
C LEU A 71 -8.86 0.70 11.26
N GLU A 72 -7.88 1.36 11.88
CA GLU A 72 -6.51 0.83 12.03
C GLU A 72 -6.54 -0.52 12.75
N ARG A 73 -7.28 -0.63 13.85
CA ARG A 73 -7.45 -1.89 14.59
C ARG A 73 -8.10 -2.97 13.74
N ALA A 74 -9.21 -2.64 13.07
CA ALA A 74 -9.94 -3.61 12.24
C ALA A 74 -9.09 -4.15 11.09
N VAL A 75 -8.29 -3.30 10.43
CA VAL A 75 -7.40 -3.73 9.34
C VAL A 75 -6.23 -4.56 9.87
N ALA A 76 -5.64 -4.17 11.00
CA ALA A 76 -4.57 -4.95 11.64
C ALA A 76 -5.06 -6.35 12.03
N ASP A 77 -6.20 -6.44 12.71
CA ASP A 77 -6.82 -7.71 13.12
C ASP A 77 -7.17 -8.60 11.92
N TRP A 78 -7.78 -8.01 10.87
CA TRP A 78 -8.15 -8.74 9.66
C TRP A 78 -6.95 -9.34 8.94
N LEU A 79 -5.85 -8.59 8.84
CA LEU A 79 -4.65 -9.02 8.13
C LEU A 79 -3.69 -9.84 9.02
N GLY A 80 -3.93 -9.87 10.34
CA GLY A 80 -3.11 -10.62 11.30
C GLY A 80 -1.80 -9.92 11.66
N TYR A 81 -1.81 -8.59 11.71
CA TYR A 81 -0.68 -7.77 12.12
C TYR A 81 -0.93 -7.13 13.50
N PRO A 82 0.13 -6.85 14.28
CA PRO A 82 -0.03 -6.24 15.60
C PRO A 82 -0.44 -4.77 15.56
N ARG A 83 -0.15 -4.05 14.47
CA ARG A 83 -0.41 -2.63 14.38
C ARG A 83 -0.65 -2.15 12.95
N ALA A 84 -1.38 -1.04 12.84
CA ALA A 84 -1.67 -0.36 11.59
C ALA A 84 -1.52 1.16 11.73
N LEU A 85 -1.26 1.85 10.62
CA LEU A 85 -1.18 3.31 10.52
C LEU A 85 -1.87 3.79 9.26
N LEU A 86 -2.83 4.72 9.40
CA LEU A 86 -3.64 5.25 8.32
C LEU A 86 -2.95 6.41 7.58
N PHE A 87 -3.04 6.42 6.27
CA PHE A 87 -2.53 7.47 5.38
C PHE A 87 -3.60 7.93 4.39
N GLY A 88 -3.49 9.15 3.91
CA GLY A 88 -4.40 9.71 2.92
C GLY A 88 -4.36 9.00 1.55
N SER A 89 -3.27 8.31 1.21
CA SER A 89 -3.16 7.50 -0.01
C SER A 89 -2.01 6.51 0.08
N GLY A 90 -2.05 5.46 -0.77
CA GLY A 90 -0.93 4.52 -0.91
C GLY A 90 0.35 5.18 -1.39
N PHE A 91 0.24 6.22 -2.22
CA PHE A 91 1.39 7.00 -2.65
C PHE A 91 2.11 7.64 -1.46
N MET A 92 1.36 8.34 -0.59
CA MET A 92 1.91 8.95 0.62
C MET A 92 2.48 7.92 1.59
N ALA A 93 1.82 6.78 1.74
CA ALA A 93 2.28 5.70 2.58
C ALA A 93 3.62 5.11 2.12
N ASN A 94 3.79 4.90 0.80
CA ASN A 94 5.07 4.45 0.23
C ASN A 94 6.19 5.46 0.48
N LEU A 95 5.92 6.77 0.32
CA LEU A 95 6.88 7.83 0.64
C LEU A 95 7.25 7.79 2.12
N ALA A 96 6.25 7.69 2.99
CA ALA A 96 6.42 7.66 4.44
C ALA A 96 7.33 6.51 4.90
N VAL A 97 7.05 5.29 4.42
CA VAL A 97 7.81 4.08 4.80
C VAL A 97 9.28 4.22 4.42
N GLN A 98 9.58 4.56 3.18
CA GLN A 98 10.98 4.60 2.74
C GLN A 98 11.73 5.78 3.31
N GLN A 99 11.11 6.96 3.42
CA GLN A 99 11.75 8.13 4.04
C GLN A 99 12.01 7.95 5.54
N ALA A 100 11.17 7.19 6.25
CA ALA A 100 11.38 6.94 7.67
C ALA A 100 12.45 5.88 7.94
N LEU A 101 12.59 4.89 7.06
CA LEU A 101 13.43 3.72 7.29
C LEU A 101 14.78 3.75 6.56
N LEU A 102 14.97 4.66 5.60
CA LEU A 102 16.17 4.74 4.76
C LEU A 102 16.73 6.17 4.79
N GLN A 103 17.28 6.58 5.93
CA GLN A 103 17.72 7.94 6.21
C GLN A 103 19.24 8.13 6.17
N GLU A 104 20.02 7.05 6.18
CA GLU A 104 21.45 7.11 6.33
C GLU A 104 22.18 6.92 5.00
N ASP A 105 23.38 7.50 4.92
CA ASP A 105 24.27 7.25 3.82
C ASP A 105 24.66 5.77 3.78
N GLY A 106 24.36 5.10 2.67
CA GLY A 106 24.59 3.68 2.54
C GLY A 106 23.34 2.82 2.55
N ASP A 107 22.20 3.37 2.94
CA ASP A 107 20.92 2.66 2.87
C ASP A 107 20.54 2.34 1.43
N VAL A 108 19.90 1.19 1.24
CA VAL A 108 19.53 0.69 -0.08
C VAL A 108 18.09 0.22 -0.14
N CYS A 109 17.39 0.59 -1.20
CA CYS A 109 16.12 -0.01 -1.58
C CYS A 109 16.30 -0.84 -2.85
N VAL A 110 16.01 -2.13 -2.77
CA VAL A 110 16.04 -3.05 -3.92
C VAL A 110 14.61 -3.31 -4.37
N GLN A 111 14.30 -3.04 -5.64
CA GLN A 111 12.93 -3.04 -6.16
C GLN A 111 12.78 -3.80 -7.46
N ASP A 112 11.60 -4.42 -7.63
CA ASP A 112 11.18 -4.97 -8.93
C ASP A 112 11.08 -3.86 -9.98
N ARG A 113 11.42 -4.18 -11.23
CA ARG A 113 11.35 -3.20 -12.35
C ARG A 113 9.95 -2.75 -12.69
N LEU A 114 8.92 -3.52 -12.33
CA LEU A 114 7.52 -3.18 -12.60
C LEU A 114 6.79 -2.62 -11.39
N ASN A 115 7.49 -2.40 -10.27
CA ASN A 115 6.89 -1.75 -9.10
C ASN A 115 6.22 -0.42 -9.44
N HIS A 116 5.17 -0.13 -8.69
CA HIS A 116 4.42 1.12 -8.80
C HIS A 116 5.34 2.33 -8.65
N ALA A 117 5.02 3.41 -9.39
CA ALA A 117 5.82 4.64 -9.42
C ALA A 117 6.08 5.24 -8.02
N SER A 118 5.11 5.12 -7.09
CA SER A 118 5.28 5.63 -5.72
C SER A 118 6.43 4.97 -4.95
N LEU A 119 6.71 3.68 -5.19
CA LEU A 119 7.86 3.00 -4.59
C LEU A 119 9.18 3.55 -5.13
N LEU A 120 9.24 3.86 -6.42
CA LEU A 120 10.42 4.45 -7.05
C LEU A 120 10.65 5.88 -6.55
N ASP A 121 9.61 6.68 -6.54
CA ASP A 121 9.66 8.08 -6.08
C ASP A 121 10.02 8.14 -4.59
N ALA A 122 9.53 7.18 -3.79
CA ALA A 122 9.87 7.05 -2.39
C ALA A 122 11.38 6.85 -2.17
N SER A 123 12.04 5.99 -2.96
CA SER A 123 13.49 5.79 -2.87
C SER A 123 14.27 7.06 -3.26
N HIS A 124 13.83 7.76 -4.31
CA HIS A 124 14.46 9.00 -4.72
C HIS A 124 14.34 10.09 -3.66
N LEU A 125 13.16 10.21 -3.02
CA LEU A 125 12.92 11.21 -1.97
C LEU A 125 13.57 10.85 -0.63
N ALA A 126 13.75 9.56 -0.34
CA ALA A 126 14.51 9.12 0.82
C ALA A 126 16.02 9.40 0.66
N GLY A 127 16.48 9.58 -0.58
CA GLY A 127 17.90 9.77 -0.87
C GLY A 127 18.72 8.48 -0.80
N CYS A 128 18.08 7.34 -0.60
CA CYS A 128 18.73 6.04 -0.54
C CYS A 128 19.19 5.54 -1.91
N LYS A 129 20.09 4.55 -1.92
CA LYS A 129 20.55 3.93 -3.16
C LYS A 129 19.48 3.00 -3.72
N LEU A 130 18.79 3.44 -4.78
CA LEU A 130 17.84 2.60 -5.50
C LEU A 130 18.57 1.58 -6.39
N ARG A 131 18.24 0.29 -6.26
CA ARG A 131 18.65 -0.79 -7.14
C ARG A 131 17.42 -1.52 -7.67
N ARG A 132 17.47 -1.99 -8.90
CA ARG A 132 16.33 -2.66 -9.52
C ARG A 132 16.71 -4.03 -10.04
N TYR A 133 15.84 -5.02 -9.82
CA TYR A 133 16.00 -6.36 -10.37
C TYR A 133 14.97 -6.65 -11.47
N PRO A 134 15.25 -7.61 -12.37
CA PRO A 134 14.29 -8.02 -13.38
C PRO A 134 12.98 -8.48 -12.76
N HIS A 135 11.89 -8.23 -13.45
CA HIS A 135 10.55 -8.52 -12.97
C HIS A 135 10.41 -9.98 -12.52
N ALA A 136 9.84 -10.16 -11.31
CA ALA A 136 9.59 -11.45 -10.65
C ALA A 136 10.83 -12.39 -10.57
N ASP A 137 12.07 -11.83 -10.52
CA ASP A 137 13.32 -12.58 -10.46
C ASP A 137 13.97 -12.53 -9.06
N PRO A 138 13.71 -13.52 -8.16
CA PRO A 138 14.34 -13.56 -6.83
C PRO A 138 15.86 -13.68 -6.86
N GLU A 139 16.44 -14.34 -7.87
CA GLU A 139 17.89 -14.40 -8.03
C GLU A 139 18.46 -13.02 -8.39
N GLY A 140 17.73 -12.27 -9.22
CA GLY A 140 18.05 -10.88 -9.52
C GLY A 140 18.01 -10.02 -8.26
N ALA A 141 16.99 -10.16 -7.41
CA ALA A 141 16.89 -9.49 -6.12
C ALA A 141 18.09 -9.85 -5.21
N LEU A 142 18.42 -11.12 -5.10
CA LEU A 142 19.58 -11.58 -4.33
C LEU A 142 20.89 -10.97 -4.83
N ARG A 143 21.10 -10.92 -6.15
CA ARG A 143 22.30 -10.29 -6.74
C ARG A 143 22.41 -8.81 -6.37
N GLN A 144 21.27 -8.09 -6.35
CA GLN A 144 21.26 -6.67 -6.00
C GLN A 144 21.52 -6.44 -4.50
N LEU A 145 21.00 -7.29 -3.62
CA LEU A 145 21.21 -7.19 -2.18
C LEU A 145 22.63 -7.55 -1.74
N ARG A 146 23.25 -8.59 -2.34
CA ARG A 146 24.63 -9.02 -2.01
C ARG A 146 25.68 -7.92 -2.08
N HIS A 147 25.43 -6.89 -2.86
CA HIS A 147 26.32 -5.76 -3.03
C HIS A 147 25.80 -4.52 -2.26
N ALA A 148 24.84 -4.72 -1.36
CA ALA A 148 24.37 -3.63 -0.52
C ALA A 148 25.49 -3.17 0.42
N PRO A 149 25.64 -1.86 0.63
CA PRO A 149 26.55 -1.33 1.63
C PRO A 149 26.09 -1.73 3.05
N GLU A 150 26.89 -1.42 4.07
CA GLU A 150 26.63 -1.74 5.47
C GLU A 150 25.47 -0.94 6.12
N GLY A 151 24.56 -0.39 5.32
CA GLY A 151 23.38 0.33 5.78
C GLY A 151 22.14 -0.55 5.86
N ALA A 152 21.00 0.07 6.19
CA ALA A 152 19.71 -0.59 6.14
C ALA A 152 19.33 -0.98 4.71
N ALA A 153 18.70 -2.15 4.56
CA ALA A 153 18.24 -2.65 3.27
C ALA A 153 16.75 -2.97 3.28
N ILE A 154 16.02 -2.41 2.32
CA ILE A 154 14.64 -2.79 2.05
C ILE A 154 14.56 -3.51 0.71
N LEU A 155 13.90 -4.67 0.69
CA LEU A 155 13.44 -5.34 -0.51
C LEU A 155 11.96 -5.00 -0.69
N ALA A 156 11.64 -4.15 -1.66
CA ALA A 156 10.27 -3.69 -1.89
C ALA A 156 9.69 -4.27 -3.19
N THR A 157 8.43 -4.72 -3.13
CA THR A 157 7.71 -5.25 -4.29
C THR A 157 6.22 -4.94 -4.21
N ASP A 158 5.56 -4.75 -5.36
CA ASP A 158 4.11 -4.91 -5.43
C ASP A 158 3.77 -6.38 -5.12
N GLY A 159 2.67 -6.62 -4.42
CA GLY A 159 2.15 -7.97 -4.18
C GLY A 159 1.47 -8.53 -5.43
N VAL A 160 0.66 -7.68 -6.07
CA VAL A 160 0.04 -7.90 -7.38
C VAL A 160 0.37 -6.71 -8.26
N PHE A 161 0.95 -6.95 -9.43
CA PHE A 161 1.38 -5.89 -10.35
C PHE A 161 0.21 -5.32 -11.13
N SER A 162 0.03 -4.02 -11.07
CA SER A 162 -1.18 -3.32 -11.55
C SER A 162 -1.45 -3.44 -13.05
N MET A 163 -0.42 -3.59 -13.87
CA MET A 163 -0.56 -3.57 -15.34
C MET A 163 -0.81 -4.96 -15.92
N ASP A 164 -0.14 -5.97 -15.38
CA ASP A 164 -0.17 -7.33 -15.91
C ASP A 164 -1.02 -8.28 -15.04
N GLY A 165 -1.27 -7.91 -13.78
CA GLY A 165 -2.11 -8.65 -12.84
C GLY A 165 -1.45 -9.90 -12.26
N ASP A 166 -0.17 -10.08 -12.51
CA ASP A 166 0.59 -11.20 -11.96
C ASP A 166 1.03 -10.95 -10.51
N VAL A 167 1.32 -12.02 -9.80
CA VAL A 167 1.63 -12.03 -8.38
C VAL A 167 3.12 -12.17 -8.16
N ALA A 168 3.68 -11.37 -7.26
CA ALA A 168 5.09 -11.47 -6.89
C ALA A 168 5.42 -12.83 -6.25
N PRO A 169 6.63 -13.39 -6.48
CA PRO A 169 7.06 -14.64 -5.87
C PRO A 169 7.45 -14.46 -4.40
N LEU A 170 6.49 -14.04 -3.55
CA LEU A 170 6.73 -13.56 -2.19
C LEU A 170 7.49 -14.55 -1.32
N ARG A 171 7.21 -15.87 -1.44
CA ARG A 171 7.95 -16.88 -0.66
C ARG A 171 9.43 -16.89 -0.97
N ALA A 172 9.79 -16.78 -2.25
CA ALA A 172 11.19 -16.74 -2.66
C ALA A 172 11.85 -15.41 -2.25
N LEU A 173 11.14 -14.30 -2.38
CA LEU A 173 11.61 -12.97 -1.94
C LEU A 173 11.81 -12.91 -0.42
N THR A 174 10.96 -13.56 0.38
CA THR A 174 11.16 -13.70 1.83
C THR A 174 12.47 -14.40 2.17
N LEU A 175 12.79 -15.49 1.46
CA LEU A 175 14.06 -16.19 1.67
C LEU A 175 15.26 -15.30 1.33
N VAL A 176 15.16 -14.58 0.22
CA VAL A 176 16.20 -13.61 -0.20
C VAL A 176 16.38 -12.52 0.86
N ALA A 177 15.29 -11.92 1.33
CA ALA A 177 15.30 -10.87 2.35
C ALA A 177 15.97 -11.37 3.65
N ARG A 178 15.58 -12.54 4.13
CA ARG A 178 16.18 -13.16 5.33
C ARG A 178 17.68 -13.44 5.16
N MET A 179 18.08 -14.01 4.03
CA MET A 179 19.50 -14.32 3.75
C MET A 179 20.38 -13.07 3.71
N GLN A 180 19.84 -11.94 3.37
CA GLN A 180 20.54 -10.67 3.21
C GLN A 180 20.24 -9.66 4.32
N GLN A 181 19.53 -10.08 5.37
CA GLN A 181 19.11 -9.22 6.48
C GLN A 181 18.39 -7.94 6.03
N ALA A 182 17.63 -8.04 4.94
CA ALA A 182 16.81 -6.96 4.40
C ALA A 182 15.36 -7.06 4.93
N LEU A 183 14.71 -5.92 5.13
CA LEU A 183 13.30 -5.85 5.44
C LEU A 183 12.50 -6.09 4.15
N LEU A 184 11.59 -7.07 4.13
CA LEU A 184 10.65 -7.23 3.02
C LEU A 184 9.45 -6.31 3.22
N TYR A 185 9.23 -5.41 2.27
CA TYR A 185 8.08 -4.51 2.21
C TYR A 185 7.21 -4.83 0.99
N VAL A 186 5.92 -5.10 1.21
CA VAL A 186 4.98 -5.46 0.15
C VAL A 186 3.90 -4.39 0.01
N ASP A 187 3.80 -3.80 -1.18
CA ASP A 187 2.66 -2.98 -1.58
C ASP A 187 1.58 -3.91 -2.15
N ASP A 188 0.57 -4.20 -1.34
CA ASP A 188 -0.52 -5.11 -1.69
C ASP A 188 -1.81 -4.38 -2.08
N ALA A 189 -1.67 -3.21 -2.66
CA ALA A 189 -2.77 -2.34 -3.07
C ALA A 189 -3.74 -3.01 -4.06
N HIS A 190 -3.30 -3.98 -4.84
CA HIS A 190 -4.10 -4.74 -5.80
C HIS A 190 -4.46 -6.15 -5.33
N GLY A 191 -3.85 -6.63 -4.25
CA GLY A 191 -4.10 -7.99 -3.73
C GLY A 191 -5.18 -8.01 -2.66
N VAL A 192 -5.18 -7.08 -1.71
CA VAL A 192 -6.14 -7.04 -0.61
C VAL A 192 -7.56 -6.82 -1.14
N GLY A 193 -8.50 -7.61 -0.63
CA GLY A 193 -9.89 -7.70 -1.09
C GLY A 193 -10.09 -8.69 -2.22
N VAL A 194 -9.02 -9.13 -2.93
CA VAL A 194 -9.10 -9.98 -4.14
C VAL A 194 -8.42 -11.32 -3.95
N HIS A 195 -7.22 -11.35 -3.39
CA HIS A 195 -6.40 -12.54 -3.21
C HIS A 195 -6.43 -13.06 -1.78
N GLY A 196 -6.10 -14.35 -1.65
CA GLY A 196 -5.93 -15.02 -0.37
C GLY A 196 -7.23 -15.36 0.36
N PRO A 197 -7.11 -16.13 1.45
CA PRO A 197 -8.27 -16.49 2.27
C PRO A 197 -8.88 -15.20 2.86
N GLU A 198 -10.20 -15.10 2.82
CA GLU A 198 -10.98 -13.95 3.31
C GLU A 198 -10.59 -12.61 2.67
N GLY A 199 -9.96 -12.63 1.48
CA GLY A 199 -9.50 -11.43 0.80
C GLY A 199 -8.30 -10.74 1.47
N ARG A 200 -7.52 -11.43 2.30
CA ARG A 200 -6.40 -10.86 3.06
C ARG A 200 -5.15 -10.56 2.24
N GLY A 201 -5.25 -10.66 0.92
CA GLY A 201 -4.21 -10.23 -0.02
C GLY A 201 -3.18 -11.29 -0.37
N SER A 202 -2.17 -10.85 -1.13
CA SER A 202 -1.12 -11.71 -1.69
C SER A 202 -0.20 -12.30 -0.61
N VAL A 203 0.03 -11.59 0.47
CA VAL A 203 0.85 -12.08 1.62
C VAL A 203 0.17 -13.28 2.25
N ALA A 204 -1.12 -13.19 2.56
CA ALA A 204 -1.90 -14.29 3.13
C ALA A 204 -2.07 -15.45 2.13
N ASP A 205 -2.22 -15.15 0.83
CA ASP A 205 -2.27 -16.16 -0.24
C ASP A 205 -0.96 -16.98 -0.31
N ALA A 206 0.17 -16.31 -0.14
CA ALA A 206 1.47 -16.95 -0.03
C ALA A 206 1.69 -17.68 1.31
N ARG A 207 0.73 -17.66 2.24
CA ARG A 207 0.81 -18.20 3.61
C ARG A 207 2.00 -17.61 4.39
N LEU A 208 2.19 -16.31 4.24
CA LEU A 208 3.15 -15.52 4.98
C LEU A 208 2.43 -14.61 5.98
N GLY A 209 3.17 -14.07 6.94
CA GLY A 209 2.65 -13.17 7.96
C GLY A 209 3.69 -12.14 8.36
N VAL A 210 3.49 -11.48 9.51
CA VAL A 210 4.36 -10.41 10.01
C VAL A 210 5.82 -10.83 10.15
N ALA A 211 6.09 -12.09 10.49
CA ALA A 211 7.46 -12.61 10.64
C ALA A 211 8.24 -12.66 9.32
N GLU A 212 7.54 -12.78 8.20
CA GLU A 212 8.10 -12.85 6.85
C GLU A 212 8.02 -11.52 6.11
N VAL A 213 6.93 -10.80 6.33
CA VAL A 213 6.63 -9.50 5.73
C VAL A 213 6.37 -8.51 6.86
N PRO A 214 7.43 -7.91 7.42
CA PRO A 214 7.31 -7.03 8.59
C PRO A 214 6.48 -5.77 8.35
N LEU A 215 6.34 -5.35 7.08
CA LEU A 215 5.49 -4.24 6.65
C LEU A 215 4.74 -4.58 5.38
N GLN A 216 3.43 -4.33 5.37
CA GLN A 216 2.56 -4.45 4.21
C GLN A 216 1.72 -3.18 4.06
N LEU A 217 1.64 -2.65 2.84
CA LEU A 217 0.71 -1.57 2.50
C LEU A 217 -0.53 -2.14 1.86
N VAL A 218 -1.69 -1.62 2.26
CA VAL A 218 -2.97 -1.87 1.62
C VAL A 218 -3.67 -0.56 1.29
N THR A 219 -4.46 -0.52 0.21
CA THR A 219 -5.23 0.67 -0.13
C THR A 219 -6.72 0.44 0.11
N LEU A 220 -7.37 1.46 0.64
CA LEU A 220 -8.80 1.48 0.85
C LEU A 220 -9.56 1.92 -0.43
N GLY A 221 -8.85 2.56 -1.36
CA GLY A 221 -9.42 3.20 -2.56
C GLY A 221 -9.60 2.28 -3.77
N LYS A 222 -9.40 0.96 -3.63
CA LYS A 222 -9.55 -0.01 -4.72
C LYS A 222 -10.64 -1.03 -4.37
N ALA A 223 -10.29 -2.29 -4.13
CA ALA A 223 -11.27 -3.34 -3.81
C ALA A 223 -12.18 -2.99 -2.63
N LEU A 224 -11.69 -2.23 -1.65
CA LEU A 224 -12.45 -1.86 -0.45
C LEU A 224 -13.41 -0.67 -0.67
N GLY A 225 -13.42 -0.04 -1.86
CA GLY A 225 -14.43 0.96 -2.26
C GLY A 225 -14.39 2.29 -1.50
N GLY A 226 -13.34 2.56 -0.71
CA GLY A 226 -13.18 3.76 0.10
C GLY A 226 -12.11 4.72 -0.44
N TYR A 227 -11.37 5.36 0.48
CA TYR A 227 -10.27 6.27 0.18
C TYR A 227 -9.19 6.17 1.26
N GLY A 228 -7.94 6.37 0.87
CA GLY A 228 -6.80 6.27 1.78
C GLY A 228 -6.04 4.96 1.64
N ALA A 229 -5.10 4.76 2.56
CA ALA A 229 -4.29 3.55 2.65
C ALA A 229 -3.88 3.28 4.09
N VAL A 230 -3.50 2.04 4.37
CA VAL A 230 -3.05 1.61 5.69
C VAL A 230 -1.73 0.87 5.52
N VAL A 231 -0.73 1.17 6.34
CA VAL A 231 0.45 0.34 6.51
C VAL A 231 0.25 -0.50 7.76
N VAL A 232 0.27 -1.82 7.59
CA VAL A 232 0.26 -2.77 8.72
C VAL A 232 1.66 -3.33 8.91
N GLY A 233 2.04 -3.64 10.13
CA GLY A 233 3.39 -4.15 10.39
C GLY A 233 3.68 -4.51 11.83
N GLU A 234 4.94 -4.83 12.08
CA GLU A 234 5.48 -5.00 13.43
C GLU A 234 5.29 -3.73 14.25
N ASP A 235 4.99 -3.90 15.53
CA ASP A 235 4.65 -2.80 16.44
C ASP A 235 5.71 -1.71 16.48
N ASN A 236 6.98 -2.08 16.63
CA ASN A 236 8.10 -1.13 16.68
C ASN A 236 8.29 -0.36 15.36
N LEU A 237 8.11 -1.03 14.21
CA LEU A 237 8.24 -0.39 12.90
C LEU A 237 7.11 0.60 12.68
N VAL A 238 5.86 0.21 12.95
CA VAL A 238 4.70 1.10 12.78
C VAL A 238 4.75 2.26 13.77
N GLN A 239 5.20 2.03 15.02
CA GLN A 239 5.44 3.10 15.99
C GLN A 239 6.49 4.10 15.46
N HIS A 240 7.61 3.61 14.94
CA HIS A 240 8.64 4.46 14.35
C HIS A 240 8.11 5.29 13.18
N LEU A 241 7.27 4.69 12.31
CA LEU A 241 6.61 5.44 11.23
C LEU A 241 5.72 6.57 11.78
N ALA A 242 4.93 6.31 12.83
CA ALA A 242 4.07 7.31 13.44
C ALA A 242 4.86 8.50 14.01
N GLU A 243 6.08 8.26 14.49
CA GLU A 243 6.95 9.27 15.13
C GLU A 243 7.84 10.03 14.12
N THR A 244 8.17 9.43 12.97
CA THR A 244 9.19 9.98 12.06
C THR A 244 8.69 10.26 10.65
N ALA A 245 7.63 9.59 10.19
CA ALA A 245 7.13 9.73 8.84
C ALA A 245 6.47 11.09 8.60
N ARG A 246 7.16 11.98 7.89
CA ARG A 246 6.68 13.35 7.62
C ARG A 246 5.27 13.39 6.96
N PRO A 247 4.92 12.52 5.99
CA PRO A 247 3.57 12.51 5.41
C PRO A 247 2.44 12.09 6.37
N TYR A 248 2.78 11.52 7.54
CA TYR A 248 1.84 11.23 8.61
C TYR A 248 1.77 12.35 9.64
N ILE A 249 2.93 12.90 10.01
CA ILE A 249 3.04 13.92 11.04
C ILE A 249 2.40 15.25 10.60
N TYR A 250 2.59 15.62 9.33
CA TYR A 250 2.16 16.87 8.71
C TYR A 250 1.08 16.63 7.67
#